data_24a10e61d8e17ed1451d8df3c662039e
#
_entry.id   24a10e61d8e17ed1451d8df3c662039e
#
_cell.length_a   1.000
_cell.length_b   1.000
_cell.length_c   1.000
_cell.angle_alpha   90.00
_cell.angle_beta   90.00
_cell.angle_gamma   90.00
#
_symmetry.space_group_name_H-M   'P 1'
#
loop_
_entity.id
_entity.type
_entity.pdbx_description
1 polymer ?
#
loop_
_entity_poly.entity_id
_entity_poly.type
_entity_poly.pdbx_seq_one_letter_code
_entity_poly.pdbx_strand_id
1 'polypeptide(L)'
;WPAGAQNPGCATITDRDRVARTISEARSKADYVVASFHWGIELATSPNSEQRDLAHLAIDSGADFVIGHHPHVVQGFELYKNKLIAYSLGNYVFSPPREISAKTLTVVALLGPDGLVQAKLVPTVIGGCRPAIMSGGPAAGWLGTVAGYCSGLDTNLNVVGERGFINGAAAATASE
;
A
#
# COMPACT_ATOMS: atom_id res chain seq x y z
N TRP A 1 5.59 3.23 20.78
CA TRP A 1 6.05 2.61 22.04
C TRP A 1 5.87 1.09 21.93
N PRO A 2 6.97 0.33 21.86
CA PRO A 2 6.90 -1.11 21.69
C PRO A 2 6.31 -1.78 22.94
N ALA A 3 5.52 -2.83 22.70
CA ALA A 3 5.06 -3.70 23.78
C ALA A 3 6.25 -4.46 24.40
N GLY A 4 6.25 -4.58 25.72
CA GLY A 4 7.22 -5.34 26.50
C GLY A 4 6.55 -6.40 27.36
N ALA A 5 7.34 -7.20 28.05
CA ALA A 5 6.85 -8.29 28.89
C ALA A 5 5.90 -7.81 30.02
N GLN A 6 6.05 -6.57 30.46
CA GLN A 6 5.31 -6.00 31.60
C GLN A 6 4.56 -4.71 31.26
N ASN A 7 4.55 -4.28 29.98
CA ASN A 7 3.84 -3.07 29.56
C ASN A 7 3.13 -3.30 28.23
N PRO A 8 1.89 -2.79 28.08
CA PRO A 8 1.20 -2.79 26.81
C PRO A 8 1.90 -1.84 25.82
N GLY A 9 1.70 -2.06 24.53
CA GLY A 9 2.27 -1.25 23.47
C GLY A 9 1.96 -1.80 22.09
N CYS A 10 2.61 -1.24 21.07
CA CYS A 10 2.48 -1.69 19.69
C CYS A 10 3.50 -2.80 19.39
N ALA A 11 3.14 -3.70 18.47
CA ALA A 11 4.09 -4.66 17.92
C ALA A 11 5.21 -3.91 17.20
N THR A 12 6.45 -4.24 17.51
CA THR A 12 7.61 -3.61 16.85
C THR A 12 7.94 -4.33 15.54
N ILE A 13 8.42 -3.57 14.56
CA ILE A 13 8.90 -4.08 13.27
C ILE A 13 10.42 -4.33 13.28
N THR A 14 11.12 -4.03 14.36
CA THR A 14 12.58 -4.18 14.47
C THR A 14 13.01 -5.65 14.66
N ASP A 15 12.13 -6.49 15.20
CA ASP A 15 12.34 -7.94 15.32
C ASP A 15 11.72 -8.63 14.07
N ARG A 16 12.54 -8.77 13.02
CA ARG A 16 12.11 -9.33 11.73
C ARG A 16 11.67 -10.80 11.84
N ASP A 17 12.32 -11.59 12.70
CA ASP A 17 11.94 -12.98 12.92
C ASP A 17 10.56 -13.09 13.57
N ARG A 18 10.27 -12.18 14.50
CA ARG A 18 8.93 -12.09 15.11
C ARG A 18 7.88 -11.69 14.10
N VAL A 19 8.17 -10.71 13.22
CA VAL A 19 7.26 -10.32 12.14
C VAL A 19 6.96 -11.51 11.24
N ALA A 20 7.99 -12.22 10.77
CA ALA A 20 7.83 -13.39 9.91
C ALA A 20 6.99 -14.49 10.56
N ARG A 21 7.29 -14.86 11.82
CA ARG A 21 6.52 -15.85 12.58
C ARG A 21 5.07 -15.44 12.75
N THR A 22 4.80 -14.17 13.11
CA THR A 22 3.43 -13.68 13.31
C THR A 22 2.59 -13.78 12.03
N ILE A 23 3.18 -13.43 10.88
CA ILE A 23 2.50 -13.53 9.58
C ILE A 23 2.28 -15.00 9.19
N SER A 24 3.27 -15.88 9.38
CA SER A 24 3.13 -17.31 9.11
C SER A 24 2.07 -17.98 10.00
N GLU A 25 1.97 -17.58 11.26
CA GLU A 25 0.91 -18.03 12.16
C GLU A 25 -0.48 -17.53 11.71
N ALA A 26 -0.58 -16.29 11.25
CA ALA A 26 -1.82 -15.75 10.68
C ALA A 26 -2.23 -16.53 9.42
N ARG A 27 -1.26 -16.82 8.53
CA ARG A 27 -1.48 -17.61 7.31
C ARG A 27 -2.06 -19.00 7.59
N SER A 28 -1.65 -19.64 8.69
CA SER A 28 -2.20 -20.95 9.08
C SER A 28 -3.65 -20.91 9.56
N LYS A 29 -4.22 -19.71 9.77
CA LYS A 29 -5.55 -19.50 10.38
C LYS A 29 -6.52 -18.74 9.49
N ALA A 30 -6.08 -18.23 8.34
CA ALA A 30 -6.89 -17.38 7.47
C ALA A 30 -6.61 -17.67 5.99
N ASP A 31 -7.63 -17.52 5.15
CA ASP A 31 -7.52 -17.66 3.70
C ASP A 31 -6.76 -16.49 3.06
N TYR A 32 -6.83 -15.30 3.65
CA TYR A 32 -6.09 -14.12 3.23
C TYR A 32 -5.47 -13.41 4.43
N VAL A 33 -4.22 -12.97 4.27
CA VAL A 33 -3.47 -12.23 5.29
C VAL A 33 -3.08 -10.87 4.75
N VAL A 34 -3.52 -9.81 5.44
CA VAL A 34 -3.11 -8.43 5.16
C VAL A 34 -2.19 -7.95 6.28
N ALA A 35 -0.95 -7.61 5.93
CA ALA A 35 0.01 -7.02 6.87
C ALA A 35 -0.04 -5.50 6.80
N SER A 36 -0.23 -4.83 7.93
CA SER A 36 -0.27 -3.37 8.03
C SER A 36 0.92 -2.87 8.85
N PHE A 37 1.69 -1.93 8.27
CA PHE A 37 2.90 -1.38 8.88
C PHE A 37 2.84 0.14 9.02
N HIS A 38 3.43 0.65 10.11
CA HIS A 38 3.68 2.06 10.31
C HIS A 38 5.20 2.28 10.28
N TRP A 39 5.74 2.85 9.20
CA TRP A 39 7.14 2.79 8.84
C TRP A 39 7.58 3.96 7.94
N GLY A 40 8.88 4.03 7.61
CA GLY A 40 9.42 4.94 6.62
C GLY A 40 9.74 6.32 7.17
N ILE A 41 9.79 7.32 6.29
CA ILE A 41 10.19 8.69 6.59
C ILE A 41 9.03 9.63 6.21
N GLU A 42 8.67 10.55 7.10
CA GLU A 42 7.63 11.55 6.83
C GLU A 42 7.93 12.34 5.55
N LEU A 43 6.89 12.54 4.74
CA LEU A 43 6.90 13.28 3.49
C LEU A 43 7.80 12.71 2.38
N ALA A 44 8.44 11.56 2.59
CA ALA A 44 9.15 10.86 1.54
C ALA A 44 8.17 10.20 0.58
N THR A 45 8.26 10.53 -0.72
CA THR A 45 7.37 9.99 -1.77
C THR A 45 7.84 8.65 -2.35
N SER A 46 9.03 8.18 -1.93
CA SER A 46 9.57 6.87 -2.31
C SER A 46 9.87 6.05 -1.07
N PRO A 47 9.61 4.74 -1.07
CA PRO A 47 9.98 3.87 0.03
C PRO A 47 11.49 3.73 0.14
N ASN A 48 11.99 3.67 1.38
CA ASN A 48 13.40 3.36 1.65
C ASN A 48 13.65 1.83 1.58
N SER A 49 14.92 1.42 1.67
CA SER A 49 15.30 0.00 1.62
C SER A 49 14.69 -0.81 2.76
N GLU A 50 14.60 -0.23 3.98
CA GLU A 50 14.02 -0.91 5.13
C GLU A 50 12.53 -1.24 4.93
N GLN A 51 11.76 -0.31 4.34
CA GLN A 51 10.37 -0.56 3.97
C GLN A 51 10.26 -1.68 2.93
N ARG A 52 11.10 -1.67 1.91
CA ARG A 52 11.09 -2.68 0.84
C ARG A 52 11.44 -4.07 1.40
N ASP A 53 12.53 -4.17 2.16
CA ASP A 53 12.97 -5.43 2.76
C ASP A 53 11.91 -6.04 3.69
N LEU A 54 11.23 -5.19 4.49
CA LEU A 54 10.20 -5.64 5.41
C LEU A 54 8.90 -6.03 4.68
N ALA A 55 8.54 -5.32 3.61
CA ALA A 55 7.41 -5.68 2.76
C ALA A 55 7.62 -7.02 2.07
N HIS A 56 8.81 -7.23 1.49
CA HIS A 56 9.17 -8.50 0.86
C HIS A 56 9.17 -9.65 1.87
N LEU A 57 9.76 -9.44 3.06
CA LEU A 57 9.71 -10.41 4.16
C LEU A 57 8.26 -10.78 4.52
N ALA A 58 7.36 -9.80 4.60
CA ALA A 58 5.96 -10.04 4.91
C ALA A 58 5.27 -10.91 3.85
N ILE A 59 5.48 -10.60 2.57
CA ILE A 59 4.96 -11.42 1.46
C ILE A 59 5.55 -12.84 1.50
N ASP A 60 6.86 -12.95 1.70
CA ASP A 60 7.56 -14.25 1.74
C ASP A 60 7.14 -15.10 2.95
N SER A 61 6.66 -14.46 4.01
CA SER A 61 6.12 -15.12 5.21
C SER A 61 4.63 -15.48 5.09
N GLY A 62 3.96 -15.12 3.98
CA GLY A 62 2.58 -15.54 3.70
C GLY A 62 1.54 -14.42 3.70
N ALA A 63 1.92 -13.14 3.69
CA ALA A 63 0.97 -12.07 3.47
C ALA A 63 0.53 -12.01 2.00
N ASP A 64 -0.76 -11.73 1.77
CA ASP A 64 -1.35 -11.55 0.44
C ASP A 64 -1.38 -10.09 0.01
N PHE A 65 -1.34 -9.17 0.97
CA PHE A 65 -1.30 -7.74 0.73
C PHE A 65 -0.56 -7.03 1.87
N VAL A 66 0.25 -6.04 1.54
CA VAL A 66 0.95 -5.18 2.50
C VAL A 66 0.45 -3.74 2.37
N ILE A 67 0.09 -3.13 3.49
CA ILE A 67 -0.37 -1.74 3.57
C ILE A 67 0.54 -0.96 4.52
N GLY A 68 1.15 0.11 4.00
CA GLY A 68 2.03 0.99 4.76
C GLY A 68 1.38 2.32 5.15
N HIS A 69 1.81 2.85 6.28
CA HIS A 69 1.41 4.13 6.87
C HIS A 69 2.62 4.87 7.44
N HIS A 70 2.47 6.08 7.89
CA HIS A 70 3.42 7.01 8.49
C HIS A 70 3.96 8.09 7.55
N PRO A 71 4.34 7.87 6.28
CA PRO A 71 4.90 8.95 5.48
C PRO A 71 3.97 10.16 5.31
N HIS A 72 2.67 10.04 5.60
CA HIS A 72 1.66 11.10 5.43
C HIS A 72 1.50 11.60 3.97
N VAL A 73 2.16 10.94 3.03
CA VAL A 73 2.03 11.12 1.59
C VAL A 73 1.91 9.75 0.93
N VAL A 74 1.33 9.73 -0.26
CA VAL A 74 1.29 8.49 -1.06
C VAL A 74 2.70 8.16 -1.53
N GLN A 75 3.09 6.90 -1.38
CA GLN A 75 4.24 6.28 -2.05
C GLN A 75 3.75 5.35 -3.15
N GLY A 76 4.67 4.79 -3.93
CA GLY A 76 4.34 3.86 -5.01
C GLY A 76 3.76 2.53 -4.51
N PHE A 77 3.26 1.79 -5.47
CA PHE A 77 2.82 0.41 -5.30
C PHE A 77 3.82 -0.52 -5.98
N GLU A 78 4.04 -1.68 -5.38
CA GLU A 78 4.87 -2.74 -5.95
C GLU A 78 4.03 -4.02 -6.09
N LEU A 79 4.18 -4.69 -7.24
CA LEU A 79 3.64 -6.03 -7.45
C LEU A 79 4.78 -7.04 -7.27
N TYR A 80 4.93 -7.57 -6.07
CA TYR A 80 5.96 -8.54 -5.72
C TYR A 80 5.38 -9.94 -5.61
N LYS A 81 5.88 -10.90 -6.39
CA LYS A 81 5.37 -12.30 -6.47
C LYS A 81 3.85 -12.37 -6.62
N ASN A 82 3.30 -11.52 -7.48
CA ASN A 82 1.86 -11.36 -7.70
C ASN A 82 1.05 -10.95 -6.44
N LYS A 83 1.69 -10.36 -5.45
CA LYS A 83 1.07 -9.78 -4.25
C LYS A 83 1.27 -8.27 -4.24
N LEU A 84 0.25 -7.54 -3.80
CA LEU A 84 0.29 -6.08 -3.81
C LEU A 84 0.96 -5.55 -2.54
N ILE A 85 1.88 -4.60 -2.73
CA ILE A 85 2.46 -3.79 -1.67
C ILE A 85 2.08 -2.33 -1.92
N ALA A 86 1.35 -1.71 -1.00
CA ALA A 86 1.09 -0.28 -0.96
C ALA A 86 2.00 0.33 0.11
N TYR A 87 3.11 0.96 -0.29
CA TYR A 87 4.12 1.44 0.66
C TYR A 87 3.62 2.57 1.57
N SER A 88 2.75 3.44 1.06
CA SER A 88 1.96 4.39 1.85
C SER A 88 0.74 4.85 1.05
N LEU A 89 -0.42 4.82 1.69
CA LEU A 89 -1.66 5.36 1.11
C LEU A 89 -1.85 6.85 1.40
N GLY A 90 -0.95 7.47 2.19
CA GLY A 90 -1.11 8.84 2.67
C GLY A 90 -2.10 8.95 3.84
N ASN A 91 -2.62 10.15 4.04
CA ASN A 91 -3.64 10.43 5.03
C ASN A 91 -5.04 10.05 4.50
N TYR A 92 -6.04 9.95 5.40
CA TYR A 92 -7.43 9.74 4.97
C TYR A 92 -8.40 10.63 5.78
N VAL A 93 -8.61 10.36 7.07
CA VAL A 93 -9.35 11.25 7.98
C VAL A 93 -8.32 11.99 8.82
N PHE A 94 -7.89 13.16 8.34
CA PHE A 94 -6.74 13.88 8.91
C PHE A 94 -6.82 15.37 8.54
N SER A 95 -6.13 16.23 9.30
CA SER A 95 -5.93 17.65 8.96
C SER A 95 -4.53 17.81 8.34
N PRO A 96 -4.37 17.65 7.04
CA PRO A 96 -3.05 17.66 6.41
C PRO A 96 -2.47 19.08 6.41
N PRO A 97 -1.21 19.25 6.86
CA PRO A 97 -0.57 20.57 6.92
C PRO A 97 -0.08 21.08 5.56
N ARG A 98 -0.05 20.21 4.53
CA ARG A 98 0.49 20.52 3.19
C ARG A 98 -0.40 19.94 2.10
N GLU A 99 -0.38 20.56 0.91
CA GLU A 99 -1.16 20.12 -0.24
C GLU A 99 -0.83 18.67 -0.65
N ILE A 100 0.45 18.29 -0.67
CA ILE A 100 0.86 16.93 -1.04
C ILE A 100 0.32 15.88 -0.07
N SER A 101 0.21 16.20 1.22
CA SER A 101 -0.33 15.31 2.25
C SER A 101 -1.86 15.32 2.32
N ALA A 102 -2.52 16.20 1.53
CA ALA A 102 -3.96 16.18 1.31
C ALA A 102 -4.36 15.26 0.15
N LYS A 103 -3.45 14.96 -0.78
CA LYS A 103 -3.71 14.02 -1.88
C LYS A 103 -3.46 12.59 -1.41
N THR A 104 -4.44 11.73 -1.58
CA THR A 104 -4.42 10.35 -1.09
C THR A 104 -5.09 9.42 -2.10
N LEU A 105 -5.21 8.14 -1.75
CA LEU A 105 -5.86 7.13 -2.57
C LEU A 105 -6.77 6.25 -1.72
N THR A 106 -7.90 5.85 -2.31
CA THR A 106 -8.65 4.68 -1.86
C THR A 106 -8.30 3.52 -2.78
N VAL A 107 -7.94 2.37 -2.20
CA VAL A 107 -7.60 1.16 -2.94
C VAL A 107 -8.67 0.12 -2.74
N VAL A 108 -9.13 -0.47 -3.85
CA VAL A 108 -10.00 -1.65 -3.85
C VAL A 108 -9.22 -2.77 -4.52
N ALA A 109 -8.74 -3.73 -3.73
CA ALA A 109 -8.00 -4.89 -4.21
C ALA A 109 -8.91 -6.11 -4.30
N LEU A 110 -8.91 -6.76 -5.46
CA LEU A 110 -9.50 -8.08 -5.68
C LEU A 110 -8.38 -9.11 -5.60
N LEU A 111 -8.45 -9.98 -4.60
CA LEU A 111 -7.50 -11.06 -4.38
C LEU A 111 -8.11 -12.39 -4.82
N GLY A 112 -7.30 -13.23 -5.44
CA GLY A 112 -7.61 -14.59 -5.79
C GLY A 112 -6.63 -15.58 -5.14
N PRO A 113 -6.79 -16.90 -5.37
CA PRO A 113 -5.90 -17.91 -4.80
C PRO A 113 -4.42 -17.69 -5.13
N ASP A 114 -4.14 -17.18 -6.33
CA ASP A 114 -2.78 -16.96 -6.83
C ASP A 114 -2.24 -15.54 -6.54
N GLY A 115 -2.96 -14.74 -5.78
CA GLY A 115 -2.58 -13.38 -5.40
C GLY A 115 -3.50 -12.29 -5.94
N LEU A 116 -2.92 -11.17 -6.36
CA LEU A 116 -3.68 -10.06 -6.91
C LEU A 116 -4.32 -10.44 -8.24
N VAL A 117 -5.63 -10.24 -8.35
CA VAL A 117 -6.34 -10.23 -9.64
C VAL A 117 -6.28 -8.82 -10.21
N GLN A 118 -6.76 -7.83 -9.45
CA GLN A 118 -6.71 -6.43 -9.84
C GLN A 118 -6.78 -5.52 -8.61
N ALA A 119 -6.05 -4.42 -8.62
CA ALA A 119 -6.25 -3.30 -7.71
C ALA A 119 -6.75 -2.08 -8.47
N LYS A 120 -7.86 -1.49 -8.01
CA LYS A 120 -8.39 -0.23 -8.49
C LYS A 120 -8.02 0.90 -7.52
N LEU A 121 -7.36 1.93 -8.04
CA LEU A 121 -6.95 3.12 -7.32
C LEU A 121 -7.92 4.26 -7.61
N VAL A 122 -8.52 4.81 -6.56
CA VAL A 122 -9.46 5.93 -6.64
C VAL A 122 -8.76 7.16 -6.04
N PRO A 123 -8.43 8.17 -6.87
CA PRO A 123 -7.80 9.37 -6.37
C PRO A 123 -8.74 10.13 -5.44
N THR A 124 -8.19 10.53 -4.30
CA THR A 124 -8.94 11.13 -3.20
C THR A 124 -8.19 12.35 -2.68
N VAL A 125 -8.91 13.37 -2.27
CA VAL A 125 -8.36 14.58 -1.65
C VAL A 125 -9.02 14.83 -0.31
N ILE A 126 -8.27 15.34 0.66
CA ILE A 126 -8.76 15.67 1.99
C ILE A 126 -9.01 17.17 2.08
N GLY A 127 -10.25 17.53 2.39
CA GLY A 127 -10.66 18.90 2.70
C GLY A 127 -11.45 18.95 4.00
N GLY A 128 -11.07 19.82 4.96
CA GLY A 128 -11.73 19.91 6.26
C GLY A 128 -11.79 18.58 7.01
N CYS A 129 -10.70 17.83 7.02
CA CYS A 129 -10.57 16.48 7.62
C CYS A 129 -11.46 15.41 6.96
N ARG A 130 -12.04 15.67 5.79
CA ARG A 130 -12.94 14.74 5.09
C ARG A 130 -12.34 14.33 3.74
N PRO A 131 -12.18 13.03 3.48
CA PRO A 131 -11.78 12.54 2.16
C PRO A 131 -12.95 12.69 1.16
N ALA A 132 -12.62 13.15 -0.04
CA ALA A 132 -13.53 13.23 -1.17
C ALA A 132 -12.86 12.69 -2.43
N ILE A 133 -13.64 12.02 -3.28
CA ILE A 133 -13.12 11.50 -4.56
C ILE A 133 -12.76 12.68 -5.45
N MET A 134 -11.57 12.65 -6.04
CA MET A 134 -11.15 13.59 -7.07
C MET A 134 -11.77 13.25 -8.42
N SER A 135 -11.99 14.28 -9.25
CA SER A 135 -12.53 14.13 -10.61
C SER A 135 -11.80 15.02 -11.61
N GLY A 136 -12.03 14.77 -12.90
CA GLY A 136 -11.49 15.54 -14.02
C GLY A 136 -9.96 15.51 -14.12
N GLY A 137 -9.40 16.58 -14.66
CA GLY A 137 -7.97 16.77 -14.86
C GLY A 137 -7.11 16.56 -13.59
N PRO A 138 -7.51 17.10 -12.41
CA PRO A 138 -6.80 16.85 -11.15
C PRO A 138 -6.69 15.39 -10.78
N ALA A 139 -7.74 14.58 -11.00
CA ALA A 139 -7.71 13.14 -10.73
C ALA A 139 -6.73 12.41 -11.64
N ALA A 140 -6.80 12.67 -12.94
CA ALA A 140 -5.90 12.08 -13.94
C ALA A 140 -4.44 12.50 -13.70
N GLY A 141 -4.20 13.78 -13.39
CA GLY A 141 -2.86 14.28 -13.06
C GLY A 141 -2.26 13.63 -11.81
N TRP A 142 -3.09 13.44 -10.77
CA TRP A 142 -2.63 12.75 -9.55
C TRP A 142 -2.30 11.28 -9.81
N LEU A 143 -3.15 10.58 -10.57
CA LEU A 143 -2.87 9.19 -10.98
C LEU A 143 -1.61 9.08 -11.84
N GLY A 144 -1.34 10.04 -12.72
CA GLY A 144 -0.09 10.12 -13.49
C GLY A 144 1.14 10.26 -12.60
N THR A 145 1.05 11.07 -11.53
CA THR A 145 2.12 11.19 -10.53
C THR A 145 2.35 9.84 -9.81
N VAL A 146 1.27 9.18 -9.39
CA VAL A 146 1.36 7.86 -8.71
C VAL A 146 1.91 6.79 -9.66
N ALA A 147 1.56 6.83 -10.95
CA ALA A 147 2.11 5.93 -11.95
C ALA A 147 3.64 6.07 -12.06
N GLY A 148 4.16 7.29 -11.96
CA GLY A 148 5.61 7.53 -11.87
C GLY A 148 6.24 6.90 -10.63
N TYR A 149 5.56 6.95 -9.47
CA TYR A 149 6.05 6.28 -8.26
C TYR A 149 6.05 4.75 -8.40
N CYS A 150 5.04 4.18 -9.04
CA CYS A 150 4.93 2.74 -9.29
C CYS A 150 6.00 2.25 -10.29
N SER A 151 6.27 3.05 -11.33
CA SER A 151 7.32 2.73 -12.32
C SER A 151 8.71 2.62 -11.68
N GLY A 152 9.01 3.44 -10.66
CA GLY A 152 10.23 3.31 -9.86
C GLY A 152 10.32 2.05 -8.99
N LEU A 153 9.26 1.23 -8.99
CA LEU A 153 9.12 -0.05 -8.29
C LEU A 153 8.76 -1.20 -9.26
N ASP A 154 9.11 -1.05 -10.53
CA ASP A 154 8.86 -2.03 -11.60
C ASP A 154 7.38 -2.46 -11.72
N THR A 155 6.46 -1.56 -11.34
CA THR A 155 5.02 -1.85 -11.36
C THR A 155 4.30 -0.90 -12.30
N ASN A 156 3.51 -1.47 -13.21
CA ASN A 156 2.72 -0.70 -14.15
C ASN A 156 1.35 -0.32 -13.55
N LEU A 157 1.10 0.98 -13.41
CA LEU A 157 -0.20 1.53 -13.09
C LEU A 157 -0.86 2.03 -14.38
N ASN A 158 -1.85 1.30 -14.87
CA ASN A 158 -2.64 1.70 -16.02
C ASN A 158 -3.71 2.72 -15.60
N VAL A 159 -3.66 3.93 -16.19
CA VAL A 159 -4.64 5.00 -15.92
C VAL A 159 -5.70 5.02 -17.01
N VAL A 160 -6.96 4.78 -16.63
CA VAL A 160 -8.13 4.82 -17.51
C VAL A 160 -9.12 5.82 -16.96
N GLY A 161 -9.25 6.96 -17.64
CA GLY A 161 -10.06 8.08 -17.18
C GLY A 161 -9.58 8.58 -15.79
N GLU A 162 -10.46 8.49 -14.81
CA GLU A 162 -10.22 8.96 -13.43
C GLU A 162 -9.89 7.80 -12.47
N ARG A 163 -9.43 6.66 -12.97
CA ARG A 163 -9.10 5.47 -12.17
C ARG A 163 -7.76 4.89 -12.59
N GLY A 164 -7.03 4.40 -11.61
CA GLY A 164 -5.82 3.63 -11.85
C GLY A 164 -6.06 2.14 -11.63
N PHE A 165 -5.36 1.29 -12.38
CA PHE A 165 -5.46 -0.16 -12.28
C PHE A 165 -4.08 -0.80 -12.27
N ILE A 166 -3.85 -1.67 -11.29
CA ILE A 166 -2.72 -2.59 -11.25
C ILE A 166 -3.30 -4.00 -11.44
N ASN A 167 -2.88 -4.68 -12.48
CA ASN A 167 -3.34 -6.04 -12.79
C ASN A 167 -2.34 -7.06 -12.27
N GLY A 168 -2.85 -8.11 -11.65
CA GLY A 168 -2.06 -9.29 -11.33
C GLY A 168 -1.85 -10.19 -12.54
N ALA A 169 -1.02 -11.22 -12.40
CA ALA A 169 -0.64 -12.13 -13.48
C ALA A 169 -1.84 -12.83 -14.13
N ALA A 170 -2.86 -13.20 -13.35
CA ALA A 170 -4.05 -13.87 -13.86
C ALA A 170 -4.95 -12.97 -14.74
N ALA A 171 -4.92 -11.65 -14.55
CA ALA A 171 -5.69 -10.71 -15.36
C ALA A 171 -5.05 -10.45 -16.73
N ALA A 172 -3.74 -10.67 -16.85
CA ALA A 172 -3.01 -10.48 -18.11
C ALA A 172 -3.35 -11.57 -19.16
N THR A 173 -3.78 -12.76 -18.74
CA THR A 173 -4.12 -13.89 -19.62
C THR A 173 -5.57 -13.89 -20.10
N ALA A 174 -6.44 -13.05 -19.55
CA ALA A 174 -7.85 -12.97 -19.93
C ALA A 174 -8.17 -11.94 -21.02
N SER A 175 -7.15 -11.23 -21.53
CA SER A 175 -7.27 -10.17 -22.55
C SER A 175 -6.69 -10.58 -23.93
N GLU A 176 -6.35 -11.85 -24.12
CA GLU A 176 -6.08 -12.47 -25.41
C GLU A 176 -7.28 -13.35 -25.84
#